data_19bed0c7e73070448a172ae871f3e0c1
#
_entry.id   19bed0c7e73070448a172ae871f3e0c1
#
_cell.length_a   1.000
_cell.length_b   1.000
_cell.length_c   1.000
_cell.angle_alpha   90.00
_cell.angle_beta   90.00
_cell.angle_gamma   90.00
#
_symmetry.space_group_name_H-M   'P 1'
#
loop_
_entity.id
_entity.type
_entity.pdbx_description
1 polymer ?
#
loop_
_entity_poly.entity_id
_entity_poly.type
_entity_poly.pdbx_seq_one_letter_code
_entity_poly.pdbx_strand_id
1 'polypeptide(L)'
;MPEHQFTLKNATVVTPDRVIEKGVIDIENGRIKQVREQSDSTPEDRNALDLSGKYIFPGFIDLHVHGGGGGSFNSVDPLDHEKARSYHLQHGTTSMLTTTSTTEFLFLEKVLASLSASAKAPSKGSRVLGIHTEGPFISPKRNGAHHIPLILEGSIELLDRLIFASNGSVSMVTVAPEIRGGLELIRRLISKKIVASLGHSEATFEEATKGIELGATSTTHTFNAMSPLRHREPGMVGAVLDADDIFCEAILDGVHIHPVAFRVLLARKGIDRVNLVTDSTSYAGEGDGKFSRPDGRTLVKEGNRIVIEGSDTLAGSSLNMNLALKNCLKFSGIELHDLSKLASLNAAKIIGLEGDLGSIENGKIADLVVLDANFDTQAVMMEGVWARNDLS
;
A
#
# COMPACT_ATOMS: atom_id res chain seq x y z
N MET A 1 -20.33 -26.88 -6.90
CA MET A 1 -20.84 -25.88 -5.93
C MET A 1 -21.92 -25.12 -6.65
N PRO A 2 -23.04 -24.70 -6.02
CA PRO A 2 -24.02 -23.88 -6.72
C PRO A 2 -23.31 -22.60 -7.20
N GLU A 3 -23.61 -22.19 -8.42
CA GLU A 3 -23.12 -20.93 -8.98
C GLU A 3 -23.58 -19.80 -8.06
N HIS A 4 -22.64 -19.18 -7.34
CA HIS A 4 -22.91 -17.99 -6.55
C HIS A 4 -23.00 -16.80 -7.52
N GLN A 5 -24.21 -16.54 -7.98
CA GLN A 5 -24.50 -15.38 -8.80
C GLN A 5 -25.37 -14.41 -8.00
N PHE A 6 -24.98 -13.16 -7.93
CA PHE A 6 -25.78 -12.08 -7.37
C PHE A 6 -25.43 -10.73 -8.00
N THR A 7 -26.31 -9.75 -7.80
CA THR A 7 -26.22 -8.44 -8.41
C THR A 7 -26.20 -7.36 -7.33
N LEU A 8 -25.30 -6.38 -7.46
CA LEU A 8 -25.31 -5.12 -6.73
C LEU A 8 -25.92 -4.05 -7.64
N LYS A 9 -26.86 -3.24 -7.13
CA LYS A 9 -27.55 -2.23 -7.95
C LYS A 9 -27.68 -0.88 -7.26
N ASN A 10 -27.97 0.15 -8.07
CA ASN A 10 -28.27 1.52 -7.64
C ASN A 10 -27.11 2.25 -6.94
N ALA A 11 -25.90 1.70 -6.93
CA ALA A 11 -24.74 2.37 -6.34
C ALA A 11 -24.09 3.35 -7.32
N THR A 12 -23.33 4.29 -6.79
CA THR A 12 -22.32 5.02 -7.56
C THR A 12 -21.08 4.13 -7.70
N VAL A 13 -20.92 3.50 -8.86
CA VAL A 13 -19.79 2.60 -9.15
C VAL A 13 -18.63 3.39 -9.75
N VAL A 14 -17.46 3.25 -9.12
CA VAL A 14 -16.24 3.96 -9.51
C VAL A 14 -15.34 3.01 -10.29
N THR A 15 -15.31 3.16 -11.61
CA THR A 15 -14.40 2.44 -12.51
C THR A 15 -13.14 3.28 -12.76
N PRO A 16 -12.07 2.76 -13.39
CA PRO A 16 -10.84 3.54 -13.58
C PRO A 16 -10.96 4.70 -14.57
N ASP A 17 -11.98 4.72 -15.40
CA ASP A 17 -12.16 5.69 -16.48
C ASP A 17 -13.40 6.57 -16.31
N ARG A 18 -14.36 6.19 -15.46
CA ARG A 18 -15.60 6.94 -15.24
C ARG A 18 -16.29 6.56 -13.93
N VAL A 19 -17.27 7.37 -13.57
CA VAL A 19 -18.23 7.11 -12.49
C VAL A 19 -19.59 6.77 -13.09
N ILE A 20 -20.23 5.70 -12.61
CA ILE A 20 -21.57 5.26 -13.04
C ILE A 20 -22.52 5.48 -11.86
N GLU A 21 -23.39 6.50 -11.93
CA GLU A 21 -24.23 6.93 -10.80
C GLU A 21 -25.29 5.91 -10.38
N LYS A 22 -25.88 5.20 -11.32
CA LYS A 22 -26.81 4.08 -11.07
C LYS A 22 -26.21 2.80 -11.59
N GLY A 23 -25.07 2.44 -11.03
CA GLY A 23 -24.30 1.30 -11.48
C GLY A 23 -24.93 -0.02 -11.03
N VAL A 24 -24.72 -1.02 -11.87
CA VAL A 24 -25.06 -2.43 -11.62
C VAL A 24 -23.80 -3.26 -11.82
N ILE A 25 -23.49 -4.10 -10.86
CA ILE A 25 -22.39 -5.07 -10.92
C ILE A 25 -22.98 -6.47 -10.77
N ASP A 26 -22.87 -7.26 -11.83
CA ASP A 26 -23.20 -8.69 -11.77
C ASP A 26 -21.94 -9.48 -11.42
N ILE A 27 -22.04 -10.32 -10.39
CA ILE A 27 -20.93 -11.12 -9.86
C ILE A 27 -21.27 -12.60 -10.04
N GLU A 28 -20.31 -13.35 -10.56
CA GLU A 28 -20.42 -14.78 -10.79
C GLU A 28 -19.10 -15.48 -10.47
N ASN A 29 -19.17 -16.53 -9.64
CA ASN A 29 -17.99 -17.33 -9.26
C ASN A 29 -16.80 -16.50 -8.75
N GLY A 30 -17.07 -15.48 -7.94
CA GLY A 30 -16.04 -14.64 -7.35
C GLY A 30 -15.45 -13.58 -8.28
N ARG A 31 -15.97 -13.44 -9.51
CA ARG A 31 -15.51 -12.47 -10.50
C ARG A 31 -16.62 -11.53 -10.93
N ILE A 32 -16.24 -10.35 -11.36
CA ILE A 32 -17.12 -9.35 -11.98
C ILE A 32 -17.49 -9.88 -13.38
N LYS A 33 -18.74 -10.28 -13.55
CA LYS A 33 -19.25 -10.74 -14.83
C LYS A 33 -19.54 -9.56 -15.77
N GLN A 34 -20.19 -8.53 -15.23
CA GLN A 34 -20.56 -7.35 -15.99
C GLN A 34 -20.70 -6.12 -15.09
N VAL A 35 -20.23 -4.98 -15.60
CA VAL A 35 -20.49 -3.65 -15.04
C VAL A 35 -21.25 -2.84 -16.05
N ARG A 36 -22.38 -2.25 -15.65
CA ARG A 36 -23.25 -1.46 -16.55
C ARG A 36 -24.02 -0.39 -15.79
N GLU A 37 -24.57 0.55 -16.50
CA GLU A 37 -25.56 1.48 -15.96
C GLU A 37 -26.94 0.80 -15.91
N GLN A 38 -27.72 1.11 -14.89
CA GLN A 38 -29.09 0.62 -14.79
C GLN A 38 -29.97 1.27 -15.85
N SER A 39 -30.79 0.48 -16.54
CA SER A 39 -31.79 0.96 -17.49
C SER A 39 -33.18 0.51 -17.04
N ASP A 40 -34.22 1.23 -17.51
CA ASP A 40 -35.63 0.88 -17.24
C ASP A 40 -36.02 -0.51 -17.76
N SER A 41 -35.26 -1.03 -18.73
CA SER A 41 -35.41 -2.40 -19.26
C SER A 41 -34.65 -3.47 -18.50
N THR A 42 -33.94 -3.12 -17.42
CA THR A 42 -33.21 -4.10 -16.60
C THR A 42 -34.24 -4.96 -15.85
N PRO A 43 -34.27 -6.29 -16.05
CA PRO A 43 -35.19 -7.17 -15.32
C PRO A 43 -34.99 -7.01 -13.81
N GLU A 44 -36.09 -6.97 -13.06
CA GLU A 44 -36.01 -7.03 -11.59
C GLU A 44 -35.39 -8.34 -11.17
N ASP A 45 -34.11 -8.31 -10.79
CA ASP A 45 -33.49 -9.44 -10.12
C ASP A 45 -33.87 -9.40 -8.63
N ARG A 46 -34.65 -10.38 -8.19
CA ARG A 46 -35.11 -10.50 -6.80
C ARG A 46 -33.96 -10.76 -5.81
N ASN A 47 -32.81 -11.17 -6.29
CA ASN A 47 -31.61 -11.39 -5.49
C ASN A 47 -30.63 -10.20 -5.54
N ALA A 48 -31.01 -9.08 -6.18
CA ALA A 48 -30.16 -7.89 -6.25
C ALA A 48 -30.16 -7.13 -4.93
N LEU A 49 -28.96 -6.85 -4.42
CA LEU A 49 -28.76 -6.00 -3.25
C LEU A 49 -28.80 -4.53 -3.69
N ASP A 50 -29.71 -3.75 -3.12
CA ASP A 50 -29.83 -2.30 -3.40
C ASP A 50 -28.82 -1.52 -2.55
N LEU A 51 -27.96 -0.75 -3.19
CA LEU A 51 -26.92 0.07 -2.58
C LEU A 51 -27.11 1.57 -2.91
N SER A 52 -28.37 2.01 -3.00
CA SER A 52 -28.70 3.42 -3.21
C SER A 52 -27.98 4.33 -2.21
N GLY A 53 -27.38 5.42 -2.69
CA GLY A 53 -26.65 6.38 -1.87
C GLY A 53 -25.27 5.89 -1.38
N LYS A 54 -24.80 4.74 -1.83
CA LYS A 54 -23.47 4.21 -1.53
C LYS A 54 -22.55 4.32 -2.76
N TYR A 55 -21.25 4.39 -2.49
CA TYR A 55 -20.18 4.25 -3.48
C TYR A 55 -19.65 2.83 -3.48
N ILE A 56 -19.32 2.31 -4.65
CA ILE A 56 -18.55 1.05 -4.79
C ILE A 56 -17.23 1.38 -5.44
N PHE A 57 -16.15 1.15 -4.72
CA PHE A 57 -14.76 1.22 -5.20
C PHE A 57 -14.20 -0.20 -5.38
N PRO A 58 -13.15 -0.37 -6.21
CA PRO A 58 -12.34 -1.59 -6.15
C PRO A 58 -11.73 -1.73 -4.76
N GLY A 59 -11.53 -2.96 -4.31
CA GLY A 59 -10.84 -3.23 -3.06
C GLY A 59 -9.49 -2.52 -3.03
N PHE A 60 -9.18 -1.81 -1.94
CA PHE A 60 -7.93 -1.07 -1.83
C PHE A 60 -6.74 -2.01 -1.74
N ILE A 61 -5.61 -1.59 -2.33
CA ILE A 61 -4.36 -2.35 -2.32
C ILE A 61 -3.27 -1.49 -1.67
N ASP A 62 -2.75 -1.95 -0.54
CA ASP A 62 -1.72 -1.24 0.23
C ASP A 62 -0.36 -1.96 0.09
N LEU A 63 0.60 -1.32 -0.58
CA LEU A 63 1.92 -1.92 -0.84
C LEU A 63 2.94 -1.62 0.26
N HIS A 64 2.58 -0.78 1.26
CA HIS A 64 3.47 -0.38 2.33
C HIS A 64 2.73 -0.25 3.66
N VAL A 65 2.78 -1.31 4.47
CA VAL A 65 2.06 -1.40 5.74
C VAL A 65 2.79 -2.32 6.70
N HIS A 66 3.14 -1.83 7.91
CA HIS A 66 3.92 -2.54 8.94
C HIS A 66 3.05 -3.25 9.99
N GLY A 67 1.77 -2.87 10.07
CA GLY A 67 0.85 -3.42 11.06
C GLY A 67 -0.42 -2.61 11.23
N GLY A 68 -1.22 -2.95 12.23
CA GLY A 68 -2.48 -2.28 12.58
C GLY A 68 -3.24 -3.07 13.64
N GLY A 69 -4.11 -2.39 14.41
CA GLY A 69 -4.97 -3.04 15.41
C GLY A 69 -4.22 -3.85 16.47
N GLY A 70 -3.04 -3.37 16.89
CA GLY A 70 -2.16 -4.06 17.83
C GLY A 70 -1.33 -5.20 17.22
N GLY A 71 -1.46 -5.49 15.91
CA GLY A 71 -0.69 -6.51 15.20
C GLY A 71 0.48 -5.92 14.42
N SER A 72 1.55 -6.68 14.24
CA SER A 72 2.78 -6.25 13.56
C SER A 72 3.26 -7.27 12.54
N PHE A 73 3.70 -6.80 11.36
CA PHE A 73 4.37 -7.65 10.37
C PHE A 73 5.87 -7.84 10.66
N ASN A 74 6.42 -7.18 11.67
CA ASN A 74 7.75 -7.46 12.22
C ASN A 74 7.72 -8.52 13.33
N SER A 75 6.65 -9.27 13.48
CA SER A 75 6.47 -10.36 14.43
C SER A 75 6.67 -11.72 13.75
N VAL A 76 7.07 -12.72 14.51
CA VAL A 76 7.04 -14.13 14.09
C VAL A 76 5.73 -14.82 14.47
N ASP A 77 4.87 -14.16 15.24
CA ASP A 77 3.58 -14.69 15.68
C ASP A 77 2.52 -14.49 14.58
N PRO A 78 1.93 -15.57 14.03
CA PRO A 78 0.85 -15.47 13.04
C PRO A 78 -0.38 -14.72 13.54
N LEU A 79 -0.63 -14.67 14.86
CA LEU A 79 -1.75 -13.94 15.44
C LEU A 79 -1.59 -12.42 15.28
N ASP A 80 -0.36 -11.91 15.35
CA ASP A 80 -0.09 -10.49 15.08
C ASP A 80 -0.34 -10.15 13.60
N HIS A 81 0.03 -11.06 12.70
CA HIS A 81 -0.23 -10.89 11.26
C HIS A 81 -1.75 -10.86 10.98
N GLU A 82 -2.51 -11.76 11.61
CA GLU A 82 -3.97 -11.80 11.43
C GLU A 82 -4.67 -10.58 12.01
N LYS A 83 -4.24 -10.06 13.17
CA LYS A 83 -4.76 -8.79 13.73
C LYS A 83 -4.57 -7.64 12.75
N ALA A 84 -3.36 -7.48 12.20
CA ALA A 84 -3.05 -6.41 11.27
C ALA A 84 -3.87 -6.54 9.97
N ARG A 85 -3.94 -7.74 9.38
CA ARG A 85 -4.74 -8.02 8.19
C ARG A 85 -6.23 -7.73 8.42
N SER A 86 -6.77 -8.16 9.56
CA SER A 86 -8.16 -7.93 9.93
C SER A 86 -8.47 -6.45 10.16
N TYR A 87 -7.55 -5.71 10.80
CA TYR A 87 -7.68 -4.27 10.98
C TYR A 87 -7.81 -3.55 9.62
N HIS A 88 -6.90 -3.82 8.69
CA HIS A 88 -6.92 -3.14 7.40
C HIS A 88 -8.12 -3.53 6.53
N LEU A 89 -8.58 -4.79 6.62
CA LEU A 89 -9.79 -5.23 5.94
C LEU A 89 -11.02 -4.43 6.39
N GLN A 90 -11.14 -4.14 7.69
CA GLN A 90 -12.24 -3.30 8.23
C GLN A 90 -12.27 -1.91 7.60
N HIS A 91 -11.15 -1.44 7.05
CA HIS A 91 -10.99 -0.14 6.40
C HIS A 91 -10.91 -0.23 4.88
N GLY A 92 -11.33 -1.36 4.28
CA GLY A 92 -11.47 -1.52 2.84
C GLY A 92 -10.23 -2.03 2.11
N THR A 93 -9.11 -2.29 2.80
CA THR A 93 -7.93 -2.90 2.19
C THR A 93 -8.19 -4.39 1.97
N THR A 94 -8.43 -4.80 0.73
CA THR A 94 -8.65 -6.22 0.38
C THR A 94 -7.35 -6.96 0.17
N SER A 95 -6.31 -6.26 -0.26
CA SER A 95 -5.00 -6.85 -0.58
C SER A 95 -3.86 -5.96 -0.12
N MET A 96 -2.71 -6.56 0.24
CA MET A 96 -1.55 -5.83 0.72
C MET A 96 -0.23 -6.56 0.47
N LEU A 97 0.88 -5.80 0.51
CA LEU A 97 2.19 -6.34 0.82
C LEU A 97 2.44 -6.16 2.33
N THR A 98 2.74 -7.25 3.04
CA THR A 98 3.17 -7.15 4.44
C THR A 98 4.57 -6.57 4.48
N THR A 99 4.76 -5.42 5.16
CA THR A 99 6.04 -4.70 5.15
C THR A 99 6.82 -4.95 6.42
N THR A 100 8.09 -5.37 6.27
CA THR A 100 9.03 -5.47 7.39
C THR A 100 9.88 -4.21 7.47
N SER A 101 10.29 -3.82 8.67
CA SER A 101 11.31 -2.80 8.88
C SER A 101 12.65 -3.43 9.29
N THR A 102 13.73 -2.63 9.30
CA THR A 102 15.05 -3.08 9.71
C THR A 102 15.05 -3.64 11.13
N THR A 103 15.53 -4.85 11.29
CA THR A 103 15.73 -5.55 12.57
C THR A 103 17.01 -6.40 12.50
N GLU A 104 17.35 -7.12 13.56
CA GLU A 104 18.42 -8.12 13.57
C GLU A 104 18.27 -9.07 12.37
N PHE A 105 19.34 -9.27 11.58
CA PHE A 105 19.25 -9.97 10.29
C PHE A 105 18.72 -11.41 10.42
N LEU A 106 19.21 -12.17 11.39
CA LEU A 106 18.72 -13.55 11.64
C LEU A 106 17.27 -13.57 12.15
N PHE A 107 16.82 -12.52 12.82
CA PHE A 107 15.43 -12.38 13.23
C PHE A 107 14.57 -12.00 12.02
N LEU A 108 15.06 -11.14 11.13
CA LEU A 108 14.36 -10.78 9.88
C LEU A 108 14.10 -12.03 9.01
N GLU A 109 15.07 -12.93 8.87
CA GLU A 109 14.87 -14.21 8.17
C GLU A 109 13.69 -15.02 8.76
N LYS A 110 13.58 -15.08 10.09
CA LYS A 110 12.48 -15.77 10.79
C LYS A 110 11.13 -15.07 10.54
N VAL A 111 11.13 -13.74 10.58
CA VAL A 111 9.94 -12.92 10.28
C VAL A 111 9.45 -13.19 8.86
N LEU A 112 10.35 -13.16 7.87
CA LEU A 112 10.03 -13.43 6.47
C LEU A 112 9.46 -14.84 6.25
N ALA A 113 10.03 -15.85 6.91
CA ALA A 113 9.51 -17.21 6.87
C ALA A 113 8.10 -17.31 7.47
N SER A 114 7.86 -16.64 8.60
CA SER A 114 6.56 -16.60 9.26
C SER A 114 5.51 -15.86 8.42
N LEU A 115 5.85 -14.70 7.83
CA LEU A 115 4.97 -13.96 6.93
C LEU A 115 4.60 -14.77 5.69
N SER A 116 5.57 -15.46 5.08
CA SER A 116 5.33 -16.34 3.94
C SER A 116 4.40 -17.51 4.29
N ALA A 117 4.50 -18.08 5.48
CA ALA A 117 3.59 -19.12 5.96
C ALA A 117 2.19 -18.54 6.21
N SER A 118 2.09 -17.39 6.89
CA SER A 118 0.82 -16.72 7.18
C SER A 118 0.07 -16.28 5.91
N ALA A 119 0.79 -15.90 4.85
CA ALA A 119 0.18 -15.53 3.58
C ALA A 119 -0.58 -16.70 2.91
N LYS A 120 -0.17 -17.93 3.17
CA LYS A 120 -0.75 -19.16 2.61
C LYS A 120 -1.82 -19.77 3.52
N ALA A 121 -1.87 -19.35 4.77
CA ALA A 121 -2.83 -19.85 5.75
C ALA A 121 -4.23 -19.22 5.50
N PRO A 122 -5.32 -19.97 5.81
CA PRO A 122 -6.65 -19.37 5.82
C PRO A 122 -6.71 -18.16 6.73
N SER A 123 -7.35 -17.09 6.27
CA SER A 123 -7.49 -15.83 7.01
C SER A 123 -8.84 -15.20 6.72
N LYS A 124 -9.30 -14.38 7.67
CA LYS A 124 -10.45 -13.52 7.52
C LYS A 124 -10.06 -12.06 7.25
N GLY A 125 -8.77 -11.76 7.25
CA GLY A 125 -8.21 -10.44 6.96
C GLY A 125 -7.85 -10.24 5.49
N SER A 126 -7.23 -9.11 5.18
CA SER A 126 -6.76 -8.75 3.83
C SER A 126 -5.88 -9.84 3.21
N ARG A 127 -5.97 -10.04 1.90
CA ARG A 127 -5.10 -10.97 1.16
C ARG A 127 -3.67 -10.45 1.14
N VAL A 128 -2.71 -11.31 1.44
CA VAL A 128 -1.29 -11.00 1.29
C VAL A 128 -0.85 -11.35 -0.12
N LEU A 129 -0.43 -10.34 -0.90
CA LEU A 129 0.06 -10.49 -2.27
C LEU A 129 1.57 -10.79 -2.33
N GLY A 130 2.27 -10.52 -1.24
CA GLY A 130 3.70 -10.70 -1.11
C GLY A 130 4.25 -9.96 0.09
N ILE A 131 5.57 -9.85 0.13
CA ILE A 131 6.28 -9.16 1.22
C ILE A 131 7.07 -7.98 0.64
N HIS A 132 6.98 -6.84 1.28
CA HIS A 132 7.85 -5.70 1.08
C HIS A 132 8.89 -5.66 2.20
N THR A 133 10.19 -5.69 1.87
CA THR A 133 11.24 -5.46 2.87
C THR A 133 11.68 -4.00 2.82
N GLU A 134 11.31 -3.22 3.84
CA GLU A 134 11.80 -1.87 3.99
C GLU A 134 13.12 -1.88 4.80
N GLY A 135 14.22 -1.84 4.08
CA GLY A 135 15.56 -2.14 4.61
C GLY A 135 15.86 -3.65 4.63
N PRO A 136 17.05 -4.04 5.10
CA PRO A 136 18.06 -3.25 5.80
C PRO A 136 19.02 -2.44 4.90
N PHE A 137 18.89 -2.50 3.57
CA PHE A 137 19.82 -1.92 2.60
C PHE A 137 19.48 -0.45 2.28
N ILE A 138 19.48 0.38 3.30
CA ILE A 138 19.10 1.81 3.27
C ILE A 138 20.24 2.71 3.75
N SER A 139 20.11 4.02 3.57
CA SER A 139 21.14 4.97 3.96
C SER A 139 21.08 5.29 5.47
N PRO A 140 22.20 5.15 6.22
CA PRO A 140 22.24 5.60 7.61
C PRO A 140 21.98 7.11 7.78
N LYS A 141 22.21 7.90 6.72
CA LYS A 141 21.96 9.36 6.74
C LYS A 141 20.47 9.70 6.61
N ARG A 142 19.66 8.75 6.13
CA ARG A 142 18.20 8.88 5.94
C ARG A 142 17.44 7.73 6.60
N ASN A 143 17.94 7.33 7.76
CA ASN A 143 17.41 6.19 8.49
C ASN A 143 15.94 6.34 8.93
N GLY A 144 15.39 7.57 9.04
CA GLY A 144 14.05 7.75 9.58
C GLY A 144 13.92 7.09 10.96
N ALA A 145 12.92 6.24 11.14
CA ALA A 145 12.71 5.49 12.37
C ALA A 145 13.51 4.16 12.46
N HIS A 146 14.30 3.80 11.43
CA HIS A 146 15.13 2.60 11.50
C HIS A 146 16.29 2.79 12.48
N HIS A 147 16.69 1.70 13.14
CA HIS A 147 17.81 1.72 14.08
C HIS A 147 19.12 1.60 13.33
N ILE A 148 19.96 2.67 13.35
CA ILE A 148 21.19 2.77 12.55
C ILE A 148 22.10 1.55 12.67
N PRO A 149 22.36 0.96 13.86
CA PRO A 149 23.22 -0.22 13.99
C PRO A 149 22.74 -1.48 13.24
N LEU A 150 21.47 -1.49 12.80
CA LEU A 150 20.86 -2.62 12.08
C LEU A 150 20.81 -2.40 10.55
N ILE A 151 21.21 -1.21 10.09
CA ILE A 151 21.31 -0.89 8.68
C ILE A 151 22.55 -1.56 8.08
N LEU A 152 22.39 -2.15 6.92
CA LEU A 152 23.45 -2.92 6.26
C LEU A 152 23.84 -2.28 4.91
N GLU A 153 25.10 -2.43 4.53
CA GLU A 153 25.54 -2.20 3.17
C GLU A 153 24.93 -3.22 2.20
N GLY A 154 24.86 -2.89 0.93
CA GLY A 154 24.32 -3.77 -0.10
C GLY A 154 25.17 -5.04 -0.26
N SER A 155 24.52 -6.19 -0.12
CA SER A 155 25.11 -7.52 -0.34
C SER A 155 24.13 -8.42 -1.06
N ILE A 156 24.54 -8.92 -2.23
CA ILE A 156 23.75 -9.88 -3.02
C ILE A 156 23.51 -11.16 -2.21
N GLU A 157 24.52 -11.62 -1.46
CA GLU A 157 24.40 -12.82 -0.62
C GLU A 157 23.31 -12.63 0.44
N LEU A 158 23.32 -11.51 1.15
CA LEU A 158 22.30 -11.22 2.19
C LEU A 158 20.90 -11.03 1.55
N LEU A 159 20.81 -10.36 0.41
CA LEU A 159 19.54 -10.25 -0.31
C LEU A 159 18.98 -11.62 -0.73
N ASP A 160 19.84 -12.48 -1.31
CA ASP A 160 19.41 -13.83 -1.71
C ASP A 160 18.98 -14.68 -0.52
N ARG A 161 19.59 -14.50 0.66
CA ARG A 161 19.17 -15.14 1.91
C ARG A 161 17.77 -14.68 2.33
N LEU A 162 17.46 -13.37 2.27
CA LEU A 162 16.11 -12.86 2.57
C LEU A 162 15.07 -13.42 1.60
N ILE A 163 15.38 -13.45 0.29
CA ILE A 163 14.50 -14.03 -0.71
C ILE A 163 14.27 -15.52 -0.43
N PHE A 164 15.31 -16.27 -0.08
CA PHE A 164 15.20 -17.68 0.28
C PHE A 164 14.36 -17.89 1.55
N ALA A 165 14.63 -17.14 2.61
CA ALA A 165 13.90 -17.23 3.88
C ALA A 165 12.40 -16.97 3.73
N SER A 166 12.02 -16.09 2.78
CA SER A 166 10.62 -15.81 2.44
C SER A 166 9.97 -16.85 1.54
N ASN A 167 10.62 -17.97 1.20
CA ASN A 167 10.17 -18.91 0.16
C ASN A 167 9.78 -18.22 -1.16
N GLY A 168 10.52 -17.15 -1.54
CA GLY A 168 10.26 -16.38 -2.75
C GLY A 168 9.05 -15.45 -2.67
N SER A 169 8.50 -15.19 -1.47
CA SER A 169 7.36 -14.28 -1.30
C SER A 169 7.73 -12.80 -1.27
N VAL A 170 9.02 -12.42 -1.26
CA VAL A 170 9.45 -11.02 -1.40
C VAL A 170 9.08 -10.53 -2.79
N SER A 171 8.24 -9.50 -2.84
CA SER A 171 7.76 -8.86 -4.07
C SER A 171 8.30 -7.45 -4.27
N MET A 172 8.72 -6.78 -3.19
CA MET A 172 9.27 -5.43 -3.20
C MET A 172 10.39 -5.29 -2.17
N VAL A 173 11.43 -4.53 -2.51
CA VAL A 173 12.53 -4.19 -1.60
C VAL A 173 12.84 -2.71 -1.69
N THR A 174 12.82 -2.02 -0.55
CA THR A 174 13.35 -0.66 -0.44
C THR A 174 14.87 -0.68 -0.39
N VAL A 175 15.51 0.08 -1.28
CA VAL A 175 16.96 0.17 -1.38
C VAL A 175 17.41 1.61 -1.63
N ALA A 176 18.49 2.03 -0.97
CA ALA A 176 19.16 3.30 -1.26
C ALA A 176 20.21 3.08 -2.36
N PRO A 177 20.13 3.79 -3.51
CA PRO A 177 21.03 3.52 -4.64
C PRO A 177 22.49 3.92 -4.38
N GLU A 178 22.73 4.90 -3.49
CA GLU A 178 24.06 5.45 -3.19
C GLU A 178 24.87 4.62 -2.20
N ILE A 179 24.26 3.70 -1.46
CA ILE A 179 25.03 2.86 -0.53
C ILE A 179 25.95 1.91 -1.29
N ARG A 180 27.03 1.49 -0.65
CA ARG A 180 27.92 0.49 -1.23
C ARG A 180 27.09 -0.77 -1.59
N GLY A 181 27.16 -1.23 -2.84
CA GLY A 181 26.40 -2.39 -3.34
C GLY A 181 24.95 -2.09 -3.68
N GLY A 182 24.43 -0.87 -3.50
CA GLY A 182 23.03 -0.52 -3.75
C GLY A 182 22.59 -0.73 -5.20
N LEU A 183 23.39 -0.27 -6.16
CA LEU A 183 23.12 -0.46 -7.60
C LEU A 183 23.17 -1.94 -8.02
N GLU A 184 24.04 -2.73 -7.42
CA GLU A 184 24.13 -4.18 -7.63
C GLU A 184 22.87 -4.89 -7.11
N LEU A 185 22.34 -4.45 -5.94
CA LEU A 185 21.09 -4.97 -5.42
C LEU A 185 19.91 -4.65 -6.36
N ILE A 186 19.83 -3.42 -6.89
CA ILE A 186 18.79 -3.04 -7.86
C ILE A 186 18.84 -4.01 -9.07
N ARG A 187 20.00 -4.20 -9.70
CA ARG A 187 20.14 -5.16 -10.80
C ARG A 187 19.70 -6.58 -10.41
N ARG A 188 20.08 -7.02 -9.20
CA ARG A 188 19.70 -8.34 -8.70
C ARG A 188 18.20 -8.48 -8.54
N LEU A 189 17.50 -7.49 -7.95
CA LEU A 189 16.06 -7.45 -7.81
C LEU A 189 15.35 -7.54 -9.16
N ILE A 190 15.75 -6.72 -10.12
CA ILE A 190 15.17 -6.74 -11.47
C ILE A 190 15.36 -8.11 -12.14
N SER A 191 16.54 -8.74 -12.01
CA SER A 191 16.79 -10.07 -12.54
C SER A 191 15.88 -11.16 -11.92
N LYS A 192 15.37 -10.91 -10.72
CA LYS A 192 14.44 -11.78 -9.98
C LYS A 192 12.97 -11.39 -10.18
N LYS A 193 12.67 -10.35 -10.95
CA LYS A 193 11.33 -9.77 -11.12
C LYS A 193 10.75 -9.27 -9.79
N ILE A 194 11.58 -8.80 -8.89
CA ILE A 194 11.21 -8.16 -7.64
C ILE A 194 11.28 -6.65 -7.84
N VAL A 195 10.27 -5.93 -7.36
CA VAL A 195 10.23 -4.46 -7.47
C VAL A 195 11.34 -3.85 -6.62
N ALA A 196 12.21 -3.08 -7.26
CA ALA A 196 13.15 -2.21 -6.54
C ALA A 196 12.47 -0.86 -6.29
N SER A 197 12.24 -0.54 -5.01
CA SER A 197 11.67 0.73 -4.56
C SER A 197 12.80 1.60 -3.99
N LEU A 198 13.00 2.79 -4.55
CA LEU A 198 14.01 3.70 -4.05
C LEU A 198 13.50 4.46 -2.83
N GLY A 199 14.22 4.43 -1.73
CA GLY A 199 13.81 5.11 -0.50
C GLY A 199 14.89 5.10 0.57
N HIS A 200 14.65 5.84 1.67
CA HIS A 200 15.61 5.99 2.75
C HIS A 200 17.02 6.31 2.24
N SER A 201 17.14 7.35 1.42
CA SER A 201 18.30 7.60 0.58
C SER A 201 18.75 9.06 0.64
N GLU A 202 20.05 9.26 0.78
CA GLU A 202 20.74 10.56 0.63
C GLU A 202 21.36 10.72 -0.77
N ALA A 203 20.90 9.92 -1.75
CA ALA A 203 21.41 9.95 -3.11
C ALA A 203 21.41 11.36 -3.73
N THR A 204 22.44 11.67 -4.49
CA THR A 204 22.42 12.79 -5.43
C THR A 204 21.42 12.53 -6.54
N PHE A 205 21.14 13.55 -7.36
CA PHE A 205 20.32 13.40 -8.55
C PHE A 205 20.84 12.30 -9.47
N GLU A 206 22.15 12.27 -9.72
CA GLU A 206 22.80 11.32 -10.62
C GLU A 206 22.78 9.89 -10.08
N GLU A 207 22.98 9.70 -8.77
CA GLU A 207 22.92 8.38 -8.13
C GLU A 207 21.50 7.81 -8.17
N ALA A 208 20.50 8.64 -7.88
CA ALA A 208 19.09 8.23 -7.95
C ALA A 208 18.66 7.93 -9.39
N THR A 209 19.03 8.79 -10.36
CA THR A 209 18.79 8.56 -11.80
C THR A 209 19.39 7.24 -12.25
N LYS A 210 20.62 6.92 -11.80
CA LYS A 210 21.24 5.63 -12.10
C LYS A 210 20.46 4.44 -11.58
N GLY A 211 19.88 4.55 -10.38
CA GLY A 211 18.98 3.52 -9.82
C GLY A 211 17.73 3.31 -10.67
N ILE A 212 17.14 4.39 -11.17
CA ILE A 212 15.97 4.37 -12.07
C ILE A 212 16.34 3.74 -13.42
N GLU A 213 17.44 4.16 -14.03
CA GLU A 213 17.95 3.61 -15.30
C GLU A 213 18.23 2.10 -15.21
N LEU A 214 18.58 1.58 -14.05
CA LEU A 214 18.80 0.15 -13.80
C LEU A 214 17.50 -0.64 -13.62
N GLY A 215 16.34 0.04 -13.60
CA GLY A 215 15.03 -0.58 -13.59
C GLY A 215 14.28 -0.46 -12.28
N ALA A 216 14.69 0.40 -11.34
CA ALA A 216 13.84 0.74 -10.20
C ALA A 216 12.56 1.41 -10.69
N THR A 217 11.41 0.90 -10.29
CA THR A 217 10.10 1.33 -10.80
C THR A 217 9.19 1.98 -9.76
N SER A 218 9.61 2.00 -8.50
CA SER A 218 8.84 2.58 -7.40
C SER A 218 9.72 3.42 -6.46
N THR A 219 9.08 4.32 -5.72
CA THR A 219 9.73 5.02 -4.60
C THR A 219 8.94 4.79 -3.33
N THR A 220 9.64 4.54 -2.24
CA THR A 220 9.09 4.32 -0.91
C THR A 220 8.74 5.67 -0.29
N HIS A 221 7.47 5.86 0.15
CA HIS A 221 6.93 7.05 0.82
C HIS A 221 7.57 8.38 0.36
N THR A 222 7.42 8.70 -0.93
CA THR A 222 8.04 9.85 -1.63
C THR A 222 8.08 11.13 -0.78
N PHE A 223 9.19 11.82 -0.79
CA PHE A 223 9.63 12.95 0.04
C PHE A 223 10.18 12.55 1.43
N ASN A 224 9.65 11.51 2.06
CA ASN A 224 10.07 11.12 3.40
C ASN A 224 11.38 10.34 3.36
N ALA A 225 12.30 10.68 4.26
CA ALA A 225 13.64 10.08 4.33
C ALA A 225 14.40 10.08 2.97
N MET A 226 14.24 11.13 2.16
CA MET A 226 14.92 11.35 0.88
C MET A 226 15.77 12.62 0.92
N SER A 227 16.85 12.70 0.12
CA SER A 227 17.57 13.94 -0.15
C SER A 227 16.63 14.93 -0.85
N PRO A 228 16.50 16.17 -0.33
CA PRO A 228 15.47 17.11 -0.77
C PRO A 228 15.78 17.76 -2.12
N LEU A 229 14.72 18.20 -2.81
CA LEU A 229 14.84 19.01 -4.02
C LEU A 229 15.39 20.42 -3.67
N ARG A 230 16.62 20.73 -4.10
CA ARG A 230 17.21 22.05 -4.06
C ARG A 230 17.53 22.51 -5.48
N HIS A 231 17.50 23.83 -5.73
CA HIS A 231 17.62 24.36 -7.09
C HIS A 231 18.97 24.11 -7.78
N ARG A 232 20.03 23.77 -7.06
CA ARG A 232 21.36 23.40 -7.59
C ARG A 232 21.78 21.97 -7.25
N GLU A 233 21.08 21.33 -6.34
CA GLU A 233 21.29 19.95 -5.90
C GLU A 233 19.91 19.28 -5.81
N PRO A 234 19.33 18.80 -6.93
CA PRO A 234 17.95 18.33 -6.94
C PRO A 234 17.70 17.09 -6.06
N GLY A 235 18.75 16.36 -5.73
CA GLY A 235 18.69 15.18 -4.89
C GLY A 235 17.81 14.08 -5.46
N MET A 236 17.48 13.10 -4.62
CA MET A 236 16.61 12.01 -4.99
C MET A 236 15.19 12.48 -5.34
N VAL A 237 14.64 13.43 -4.59
CA VAL A 237 13.31 13.99 -4.90
C VAL A 237 13.29 14.60 -6.30
N GLY A 238 14.35 15.32 -6.70
CA GLY A 238 14.46 15.87 -8.06
C GLY A 238 14.49 14.77 -9.13
N ALA A 239 15.29 13.73 -8.95
CA ALA A 239 15.39 12.62 -9.88
C ALA A 239 14.03 11.88 -10.03
N VAL A 240 13.32 11.65 -8.93
CA VAL A 240 11.99 11.03 -8.93
C VAL A 240 10.97 11.88 -9.66
N LEU A 241 10.97 13.19 -9.42
CA LEU A 241 10.06 14.12 -10.09
C LEU A 241 10.39 14.26 -11.59
N ASP A 242 11.66 14.15 -11.97
CA ASP A 242 12.09 14.26 -13.37
C ASP A 242 11.78 13.01 -14.20
N ALA A 243 11.90 11.83 -13.62
CA ALA A 243 11.62 10.56 -14.28
C ALA A 243 10.10 10.36 -14.50
N ASP A 244 9.67 10.02 -15.73
CA ASP A 244 8.24 9.86 -16.06
C ASP A 244 7.66 8.52 -15.61
N ASP A 245 8.44 7.43 -15.64
CA ASP A 245 7.92 6.07 -15.49
C ASP A 245 7.98 5.49 -14.08
N ILE A 246 8.55 6.21 -13.11
CA ILE A 246 8.62 5.73 -11.73
C ILE A 246 7.33 6.02 -10.97
N PHE A 247 6.82 5.04 -10.24
CA PHE A 247 5.68 5.19 -9.33
C PHE A 247 6.11 5.83 -8.01
N CYS A 248 5.24 6.64 -7.43
CA CYS A 248 5.48 7.39 -6.20
C CYS A 248 4.49 6.98 -5.13
N GLU A 249 4.95 6.36 -4.04
CA GLU A 249 4.12 6.15 -2.86
C GLU A 249 3.85 7.47 -2.15
N ALA A 250 2.62 7.65 -1.65
CA ALA A 250 2.20 8.83 -0.92
C ALA A 250 1.41 8.47 0.35
N ILE A 251 1.90 8.92 1.52
CA ILE A 251 1.22 8.78 2.81
C ILE A 251 0.39 10.05 3.05
N LEU A 252 -0.92 9.96 2.91
CA LEU A 252 -1.82 11.11 3.00
C LEU A 252 -2.53 11.22 4.34
N ASP A 253 -1.79 11.22 5.42
CA ASP A 253 -2.29 11.41 6.78
C ASP A 253 -2.38 12.90 7.21
N GLY A 254 -1.84 13.82 6.38
CA GLY A 254 -1.72 15.26 6.67
C GLY A 254 -0.53 15.61 7.55
N VAL A 255 0.32 14.64 7.88
CA VAL A 255 1.54 14.80 8.70
C VAL A 255 2.78 14.55 7.84
N HIS A 256 2.84 13.42 7.10
CA HIS A 256 3.99 13.03 6.27
C HIS A 256 4.14 13.90 5.02
N ILE A 257 3.04 14.28 4.40
CA ILE A 257 3.05 15.11 3.19
C ILE A 257 2.06 16.27 3.37
N HIS A 258 2.59 17.50 3.21
CA HIS A 258 1.75 18.70 3.18
C HIS A 258 0.86 18.69 1.91
N PRO A 259 -0.42 19.10 1.97
CA PRO A 259 -1.32 19.09 0.79
C PRO A 259 -0.76 19.80 -0.45
N VAL A 260 0.04 20.87 -0.28
CA VAL A 260 0.70 21.56 -1.41
C VAL A 260 1.74 20.64 -2.06
N ALA A 261 2.57 19.95 -1.28
CA ALA A 261 3.59 19.05 -1.82
C ALA A 261 2.95 17.87 -2.56
N PHE A 262 1.81 17.37 -2.05
CA PHE A 262 1.04 16.33 -2.74
C PHE A 262 0.49 16.83 -4.10
N ARG A 263 -0.07 18.05 -4.16
CA ARG A 263 -0.51 18.62 -5.44
C ARG A 263 0.65 18.82 -6.43
N VAL A 264 1.84 19.20 -5.97
CA VAL A 264 3.04 19.27 -6.81
C VAL A 264 3.43 17.88 -7.34
N LEU A 265 3.38 16.87 -6.49
CA LEU A 265 3.62 15.48 -6.90
C LEU A 265 2.64 15.05 -7.99
N LEU A 266 1.34 15.25 -7.78
CA LEU A 266 0.30 14.91 -8.76
C LEU A 266 0.47 15.69 -10.08
N ALA A 267 0.75 16.99 -10.00
CA ALA A 267 0.94 17.82 -11.19
C ALA A 267 2.12 17.35 -12.06
N ARG A 268 3.19 16.84 -11.42
CA ARG A 268 4.38 16.37 -12.14
C ARG A 268 4.29 14.92 -12.59
N LYS A 269 3.74 14.03 -11.76
CA LYS A 269 3.68 12.58 -12.02
C LYS A 269 2.41 12.14 -12.74
N GLY A 270 1.36 12.94 -12.64
CA GLY A 270 0.03 12.52 -13.09
C GLY A 270 -0.59 11.45 -12.18
N ILE A 271 -1.85 11.16 -12.46
CA ILE A 271 -2.64 10.20 -11.70
C ILE A 271 -2.09 8.76 -11.81
N ASP A 272 -1.58 8.40 -12.98
CA ASP A 272 -1.19 7.02 -13.27
C ASP A 272 0.16 6.60 -12.67
N ARG A 273 0.85 7.51 -11.95
CA ARG A 273 2.17 7.26 -11.34
C ARG A 273 2.22 7.57 -9.85
N VAL A 274 1.09 7.83 -9.21
CA VAL A 274 1.02 8.01 -7.75
C VAL A 274 0.21 6.89 -7.14
N ASN A 275 0.71 6.31 -6.05
CA ASN A 275 0.09 5.22 -5.33
C ASN A 275 -0.09 5.61 -3.86
N LEU A 276 -1.32 5.48 -3.34
CA LEU A 276 -1.57 5.68 -1.91
C LEU A 276 -1.07 4.47 -1.13
N VAL A 277 -0.38 4.75 -0.03
CA VAL A 277 0.04 3.76 0.95
C VAL A 277 -0.26 4.26 2.35
N THR A 278 -0.33 3.36 3.31
CA THR A 278 -0.57 3.80 4.69
C THR A 278 0.72 4.01 5.47
N ASP A 279 1.73 3.20 5.27
CA ASP A 279 2.88 3.10 6.18
C ASP A 279 2.41 2.93 7.64
N SER A 280 1.29 2.23 7.80
CA SER A 280 0.61 2.05 9.07
C SER A 280 1.40 1.08 9.97
N THR A 281 1.46 1.40 11.25
CA THR A 281 2.15 0.57 12.24
C THR A 281 1.16 -0.17 13.14
N SER A 282 1.66 -1.06 14.00
CA SER A 282 0.83 -1.77 14.99
C SER A 282 0.00 -0.85 15.89
N TYR A 283 0.37 0.42 15.98
CA TYR A 283 -0.33 1.42 16.82
C TYR A 283 -1.52 2.10 16.12
N ALA A 284 -1.76 1.82 14.85
CA ALA A 284 -2.97 2.24 14.18
C ALA A 284 -4.18 1.53 14.81
N GLY A 285 -5.21 2.32 15.13
CA GLY A 285 -6.38 1.83 15.88
C GLY A 285 -6.23 1.86 17.39
N GLU A 286 -5.02 2.03 17.92
CA GLU A 286 -4.77 2.22 19.35
C GLU A 286 -5.01 3.67 19.78
N GLY A 287 -5.30 3.88 21.07
CA GLY A 287 -5.43 5.22 21.65
C GLY A 287 -4.10 5.97 21.69
N ASP A 288 -4.16 7.27 22.06
CA ASP A 288 -2.96 8.06 22.30
C ASP A 288 -2.18 7.52 23.50
N GLY A 289 -0.84 7.61 23.44
CA GLY A 289 0.01 7.11 24.50
C GLY A 289 1.45 6.85 24.10
N LYS A 290 2.18 6.21 25.02
CA LYS A 290 3.56 5.81 24.85
C LYS A 290 3.65 4.30 24.64
N PHE A 291 4.45 3.89 23.67
CA PHE A 291 4.60 2.49 23.27
C PHE A 291 6.09 2.12 23.21
N SER A 292 6.46 1.03 23.85
CA SER A 292 7.84 0.52 23.80
C SER A 292 8.05 -0.31 22.54
N ARG A 293 9.18 -0.08 21.85
CA ARG A 293 9.64 -0.90 20.73
C ARG A 293 10.58 -2.02 21.20
N PRO A 294 10.67 -3.12 20.43
CA PRO A 294 11.64 -4.18 20.73
C PRO A 294 13.09 -3.72 20.75
N ASP A 295 13.43 -2.65 20.04
CA ASP A 295 14.76 -2.04 20.00
C ASP A 295 15.07 -1.12 21.22
N GLY A 296 14.17 -1.08 22.21
CA GLY A 296 14.33 -0.32 23.46
C GLY A 296 13.91 1.14 23.36
N ARG A 297 13.54 1.65 22.18
CA ARG A 297 13.06 3.03 22.01
C ARG A 297 11.57 3.12 22.36
N THR A 298 11.13 4.30 22.74
CA THR A 298 9.73 4.61 23.01
C THR A 298 9.16 5.43 21.86
N LEU A 299 7.94 5.11 21.43
CA LEU A 299 7.14 5.93 20.53
C LEU A 299 6.08 6.68 21.33
N VAL A 300 5.74 7.87 20.84
CA VAL A 300 4.64 8.69 21.35
C VAL A 300 3.63 8.87 20.22
N LYS A 301 2.39 8.46 20.47
CA LYS A 301 1.27 8.65 19.56
C LYS A 301 0.35 9.75 20.10
N GLU A 302 0.07 10.73 19.26
CA GLU A 302 -0.89 11.80 19.50
C GLU A 302 -1.72 12.00 18.22
N GLY A 303 -2.98 11.59 18.27
CA GLY A 303 -3.85 11.56 17.08
C GLY A 303 -3.25 10.71 15.96
N ASN A 304 -3.03 11.31 14.79
CA ASN A 304 -2.43 10.62 13.63
C ASN A 304 -0.90 10.65 13.62
N ARG A 305 -0.26 11.38 14.54
CA ARG A 305 1.18 11.54 14.59
C ARG A 305 1.80 10.52 15.52
N ILE A 306 2.80 9.78 15.01
CA ILE A 306 3.61 8.83 15.78
C ILE A 306 5.06 9.25 15.62
N VAL A 307 5.76 9.47 16.73
CA VAL A 307 7.16 9.92 16.73
C VAL A 307 8.02 9.11 17.70
N ILE A 308 9.32 9.11 17.49
CA ILE A 308 10.29 8.62 18.49
C ILE A 308 10.32 9.65 19.63
N GLU A 309 10.15 9.19 20.87
CA GLU A 309 10.17 10.05 22.07
C GLU A 309 11.43 10.91 22.11
N GLY A 310 11.24 12.22 22.37
CA GLY A 310 12.32 13.20 22.43
C GLY A 310 12.84 13.65 21.07
N SER A 311 12.16 13.31 19.96
CA SER A 311 12.50 13.79 18.62
C SER A 311 11.24 14.11 17.79
N ASP A 312 11.42 14.77 16.63
CA ASP A 312 10.38 14.98 15.63
C ASP A 312 10.37 13.91 14.55
N THR A 313 11.16 12.85 14.71
CA THR A 313 11.24 11.76 13.73
C THR A 313 9.95 10.96 13.72
N LEU A 314 9.24 10.99 12.60
CA LEU A 314 8.05 10.17 12.38
C LEU A 314 8.43 8.67 12.34
N ALA A 315 7.56 7.83 12.86
CA ALA A 315 7.77 6.39 12.96
C ALA A 315 6.55 5.65 12.39
N GLY A 316 6.42 5.71 11.06
CA GLY A 316 5.24 5.28 10.33
C GLY A 316 4.01 6.10 10.70
N SER A 317 2.84 5.60 10.35
CA SER A 317 1.56 6.28 10.51
C SER A 317 0.55 5.47 11.35
N SER A 318 -0.59 6.10 11.63
CA SER A 318 -1.82 5.44 12.08
C SER A 318 -2.92 5.47 11.01
N LEU A 319 -2.54 5.69 9.75
CA LEU A 319 -3.43 5.83 8.61
C LEU A 319 -4.04 4.48 8.23
N ASN A 320 -5.25 4.52 7.67
CA ASN A 320 -5.83 3.42 6.92
C ASN A 320 -6.27 3.91 5.53
N MET A 321 -6.54 3.01 4.59
CA MET A 321 -6.76 3.37 3.19
C MET A 321 -8.01 4.22 2.98
N ASN A 322 -9.12 4.01 3.70
CA ASN A 322 -10.30 4.85 3.53
C ASN A 322 -10.07 6.29 4.03
N LEU A 323 -9.25 6.49 5.07
CA LEU A 323 -8.86 7.83 5.50
C LEU A 323 -7.88 8.47 4.50
N ALA A 324 -6.94 7.70 3.94
CA ALA A 324 -6.08 8.17 2.85
C ALA A 324 -6.89 8.65 1.65
N LEU A 325 -7.94 7.91 1.30
CA LEU A 325 -8.90 8.27 0.24
C LEU A 325 -9.60 9.61 0.52
N LYS A 326 -10.16 9.79 1.73
CA LYS A 326 -10.80 11.05 2.16
C LYS A 326 -9.84 12.23 2.09
N ASN A 327 -8.63 12.04 2.60
CA ASN A 327 -7.61 13.08 2.59
C ASN A 327 -7.15 13.40 1.17
N CYS A 328 -7.05 12.41 0.29
CA CYS A 328 -6.69 12.62 -1.11
C CYS A 328 -7.70 13.55 -1.80
N LEU A 329 -9.00 13.28 -1.67
CA LEU A 329 -10.06 14.15 -2.17
C LEU A 329 -9.95 15.57 -1.60
N LYS A 330 -9.81 15.68 -0.27
CA LYS A 330 -9.70 16.97 0.42
C LYS A 330 -8.48 17.78 -0.01
N PHE A 331 -7.35 17.13 -0.27
CA PHE A 331 -6.08 17.81 -0.55
C PHE A 331 -5.91 18.16 -2.02
N SER A 332 -6.49 17.41 -2.93
CA SER A 332 -6.28 17.56 -4.37
C SER A 332 -7.51 17.96 -5.16
N GLY A 333 -8.71 17.56 -4.73
CA GLY A 333 -9.94 17.79 -5.48
C GLY A 333 -10.01 17.00 -6.80
N ILE A 334 -9.30 15.87 -6.89
CA ILE A 334 -9.35 14.99 -8.08
C ILE A 334 -10.70 14.28 -8.20
N GLU A 335 -11.00 13.78 -9.40
CA GLU A 335 -12.21 13.03 -9.67
C GLU A 335 -12.21 11.65 -9.00
N LEU A 336 -13.39 11.09 -8.73
CA LEU A 336 -13.51 9.78 -8.05
C LEU A 336 -12.86 8.63 -8.83
N HIS A 337 -12.95 8.66 -10.16
CA HIS A 337 -12.33 7.62 -10.98
C HIS A 337 -10.79 7.66 -10.89
N ASP A 338 -10.21 8.85 -10.80
CA ASP A 338 -8.77 9.01 -10.58
C ASP A 338 -8.36 8.52 -9.19
N LEU A 339 -9.21 8.81 -8.18
CA LEU A 339 -8.99 8.35 -6.82
C LEU A 339 -8.91 6.82 -6.73
N SER A 340 -9.75 6.09 -7.50
CA SER A 340 -9.70 4.62 -7.56
C SER A 340 -8.38 4.10 -8.10
N LYS A 341 -7.76 4.82 -9.05
CA LYS A 341 -6.44 4.46 -9.58
C LYS A 341 -5.36 4.58 -8.49
N LEU A 342 -5.35 5.68 -7.73
CA LEU A 342 -4.37 5.91 -6.68
C LEU A 342 -4.49 4.88 -5.55
N ALA A 343 -5.71 4.46 -5.20
CA ALA A 343 -5.96 3.55 -4.07
C ALA A 343 -5.85 2.06 -4.42
N SER A 344 -5.86 1.71 -5.71
CA SER A 344 -5.96 0.30 -6.11
C SER A 344 -5.21 -0.03 -7.40
N LEU A 345 -5.56 0.59 -8.54
CA LEU A 345 -5.06 0.17 -9.86
C LEU A 345 -3.55 0.37 -10.00
N ASN A 346 -3.01 1.49 -9.51
CA ASN A 346 -1.58 1.76 -9.61
C ASN A 346 -0.77 0.79 -8.75
N ALA A 347 -1.25 0.44 -7.57
CA ALA A 347 -0.67 -0.62 -6.75
C ALA A 347 -0.64 -1.96 -7.47
N ALA A 348 -1.74 -2.36 -8.11
CA ALA A 348 -1.80 -3.58 -8.91
C ALA A 348 -0.80 -3.57 -10.07
N LYS A 349 -0.67 -2.43 -10.78
CA LYS A 349 0.33 -2.25 -11.87
C LYS A 349 1.78 -2.39 -11.38
N ILE A 350 2.11 -1.81 -10.22
CA ILE A 350 3.47 -1.89 -9.64
C ILE A 350 3.91 -3.35 -9.46
N ILE A 351 2.98 -4.21 -9.04
CA ILE A 351 3.28 -5.64 -8.75
C ILE A 351 2.83 -6.60 -9.86
N GLY A 352 2.35 -6.07 -11.01
CA GLY A 352 1.98 -6.87 -12.19
C GLY A 352 0.70 -7.71 -12.02
N LEU A 353 -0.26 -7.26 -11.22
CA LEU A 353 -1.53 -7.94 -10.96
C LEU A 353 -2.76 -7.19 -11.49
N GLU A 354 -2.56 -6.16 -12.32
CA GLU A 354 -3.63 -5.33 -12.86
C GLU A 354 -4.60 -6.09 -13.79
N GLY A 355 -4.23 -7.26 -14.27
CA GLY A 355 -5.12 -8.13 -15.04
C GLY A 355 -6.26 -8.74 -14.21
N ASP A 356 -6.04 -8.93 -12.91
CA ASP A 356 -7.01 -9.57 -12.00
C ASP A 356 -7.56 -8.62 -10.92
N LEU A 357 -6.79 -7.61 -10.49
CA LEU A 357 -7.08 -6.75 -9.35
C LEU A 357 -7.03 -5.25 -9.71
N GLY A 358 -7.44 -4.42 -8.77
CA GLY A 358 -7.20 -2.97 -8.77
C GLY A 358 -8.25 -2.13 -9.47
N SER A 359 -9.22 -2.71 -10.16
CA SER A 359 -10.32 -1.94 -10.79
C SER A 359 -11.60 -2.75 -10.93
N ILE A 360 -12.72 -2.06 -11.08
CA ILE A 360 -14.04 -2.65 -11.34
C ILE A 360 -14.20 -2.78 -12.85
N GLU A 361 -13.84 -3.94 -13.39
CA GLU A 361 -13.91 -4.28 -14.80
C GLU A 361 -14.33 -5.74 -15.01
N ASN A 362 -14.97 -6.03 -16.14
CA ASN A 362 -15.43 -7.38 -16.45
C ASN A 362 -14.26 -8.38 -16.45
N GLY A 363 -14.47 -9.52 -15.81
CA GLY A 363 -13.51 -10.61 -15.71
C GLY A 363 -12.57 -10.53 -14.50
N LYS A 364 -12.42 -9.37 -13.87
CA LYS A 364 -11.56 -9.21 -12.68
C LYS A 364 -12.19 -9.84 -11.43
N ILE A 365 -11.37 -10.09 -10.43
CA ILE A 365 -11.79 -10.60 -9.13
C ILE A 365 -12.72 -9.58 -8.48
N ALA A 366 -13.84 -10.05 -7.92
CA ALA A 366 -14.82 -9.21 -7.25
C ALA A 366 -14.36 -8.86 -5.83
N ASP A 367 -13.28 -8.09 -5.74
CA ASP A 367 -12.81 -7.42 -4.53
C ASP A 367 -13.35 -5.99 -4.56
N LEU A 368 -14.30 -5.69 -3.67
CA LEU A 368 -15.05 -4.44 -3.69
C LEU A 368 -15.15 -3.83 -2.29
N VAL A 369 -15.18 -2.51 -2.23
CA VAL A 369 -15.44 -1.74 -1.01
C VAL A 369 -16.69 -0.91 -1.21
N VAL A 370 -17.64 -1.05 -0.28
CA VAL A 370 -18.84 -0.20 -0.22
C VAL A 370 -18.61 0.89 0.81
N LEU A 371 -18.71 2.14 0.38
CA LEU A 371 -18.55 3.32 1.21
C LEU A 371 -19.86 4.11 1.30
N ASP A 372 -20.11 4.77 2.41
CA ASP A 372 -21.20 5.74 2.52
C ASP A 372 -20.82 7.12 1.95
N ALA A 373 -21.73 8.11 2.08
CA ALA A 373 -21.51 9.47 1.61
C ALA A 373 -20.34 10.20 2.29
N ASN A 374 -19.91 9.75 3.45
CA ASN A 374 -18.74 10.26 4.18
C ASN A 374 -17.47 9.47 3.83
N PHE A 375 -17.53 8.53 2.89
CA PHE A 375 -16.46 7.59 2.57
C PHE A 375 -16.06 6.69 3.76
N ASP A 376 -17.02 6.39 4.68
CA ASP A 376 -16.82 5.40 5.72
C ASP A 376 -17.16 4.00 5.19
N THR A 377 -16.30 3.02 5.47
CA THR A 377 -16.44 1.64 5.00
C THR A 377 -17.67 0.99 5.62
N GLN A 378 -18.62 0.56 4.79
CA GLN A 378 -19.86 -0.11 5.19
C GLN A 378 -19.80 -1.62 4.94
N ALA A 379 -19.15 -2.03 3.86
CA ALA A 379 -18.95 -3.44 3.56
C ALA A 379 -17.67 -3.65 2.73
N VAL A 380 -17.12 -4.85 2.82
CA VAL A 380 -15.95 -5.27 2.05
C VAL A 380 -16.20 -6.66 1.50
N MET A 381 -16.02 -6.81 0.22
CA MET A 381 -16.15 -8.06 -0.51
C MET A 381 -14.78 -8.52 -0.99
N MET A 382 -14.51 -9.81 -0.84
CA MET A 382 -13.32 -10.46 -1.39
C MET A 382 -13.75 -11.70 -2.18
N GLU A 383 -13.31 -11.79 -3.43
CA GLU A 383 -13.65 -12.91 -4.32
C GLU A 383 -15.16 -13.19 -4.38
N GLY A 384 -15.97 -12.11 -4.41
CA GLY A 384 -17.43 -12.19 -4.46
C GLY A 384 -18.09 -12.59 -3.14
N VAL A 385 -17.37 -12.67 -2.04
CA VAL A 385 -17.90 -13.02 -0.71
C VAL A 385 -17.76 -11.84 0.24
N TRP A 386 -18.82 -11.54 0.99
CA TRP A 386 -18.75 -10.49 2.01
C TRP A 386 -17.81 -10.92 3.15
N ALA A 387 -16.68 -10.22 3.27
CA ALA A 387 -15.73 -10.37 4.37
C ALA A 387 -16.09 -9.45 5.55
N ARG A 388 -16.73 -8.31 5.28
CA ARG A 388 -17.40 -7.41 6.23
C ARG A 388 -18.73 -6.97 5.61
N ASN A 389 -19.80 -6.92 6.43
CA ASN A 389 -21.11 -6.47 5.94
C ASN A 389 -21.89 -5.79 7.07
N ASP A 390 -21.89 -4.47 7.08
CA ASP A 390 -22.65 -3.61 8.00
C ASP A 390 -23.78 -2.87 7.23
N LEU A 391 -24.18 -3.40 6.08
CA LEU A 391 -25.29 -2.87 5.28
C LEU A 391 -26.60 -3.20 5.99
N SER A 392 -27.24 -2.21 6.57
CA SER A 392 -28.56 -2.28 7.22
C SER A 392 -29.67 -1.82 6.28
#